data_a37ba931cdc9529842458d77df948c51
#
_entry.id   a37ba931cdc9529842458d77df948c51
#
_cell.length_a   1.000
_cell.length_b   1.000
_cell.length_c   1.000
_cell.angle_alpha   90.00
_cell.angle_beta   90.00
_cell.angle_gamma   90.00
#
_symmetry.space_group_name_H-M   'P 1'
#
loop_
_entity.id
_entity.type
_entity.pdbx_description
1 polymer ?
#
loop_
_entity_poly.entity_id
_entity_poly.type
_entity_poly.pdbx_seq_one_letter_code
_entity_poly.pdbx_strand_id
1 'polypeptide(L)'
;MPQFDITMAGELNLDLILYGLPQEMPPERELLASNLAITLGSSSAITAHNLATFGSRVGFITRVGRDSLGHTALDRLRGASVDVSRTSQSPSLDTGLTVLLTHGGPRHILTYPGCMAEMSLAHLDLDYLKSARHFHLSSYFLHRALVPQIAELFRELRSAGLTISLDTNDDPADLWQDGIQEALELVDVLMPNEREACKLSGTEDIEAAIEALSTRVSLLVVKRGAKGATAVAGGKSVSVPAISVEIVDPVGAG
;
A
#
# COMPACT_ATOMS: atom_id res chain seq x y z
N MET A 1 23.52 11.89 10.21
CA MET A 1 22.75 10.64 10.00
C MET A 1 21.37 11.04 9.55
N PRO A 2 20.69 10.28 8.66
CA PRO A 2 19.34 10.60 8.26
C PRO A 2 18.37 10.59 9.46
N GLN A 3 17.35 11.43 9.41
CA GLN A 3 16.34 11.54 10.48
C GLN A 3 15.54 10.25 10.60
N PHE A 4 15.16 9.66 9.47
CA PHE A 4 14.39 8.44 9.38
C PHE A 4 15.19 7.29 8.77
N ASP A 5 14.79 6.06 9.03
CA ASP A 5 15.28 4.89 8.33
C ASP A 5 14.53 4.74 7.00
N ILE A 6 13.23 5.02 7.01
CA ILE A 6 12.34 5.01 5.86
C ILE A 6 11.37 6.19 5.91
N THR A 7 11.12 6.79 4.75
CA THR A 7 10.01 7.70 4.55
C THR A 7 9.02 7.11 3.57
N MET A 8 7.77 7.50 3.71
CA MET A 8 6.66 7.02 2.90
C MET A 8 5.74 8.18 2.55
N ALA A 9 5.09 8.09 1.41
CA ALA A 9 3.95 8.93 1.07
C ALA A 9 2.82 8.01 0.61
N GLY A 10 1.61 8.23 1.10
CA GLY A 10 0.55 7.30 0.72
C GLY A 10 -0.79 7.58 1.38
N GLU A 11 -1.68 6.69 1.09
CA GLU A 11 -3.05 6.70 1.57
C GLU A 11 -3.11 6.38 3.06
N LEU A 12 -4.10 7.00 3.71
CA LEU A 12 -4.49 6.72 5.08
C LEU A 12 -6.02 6.70 5.16
N ASN A 13 -6.58 5.55 5.48
CA ASN A 13 -8.00 5.37 5.78
C ASN A 13 -8.18 4.41 6.96
N LEU A 14 -9.42 4.26 7.39
CA LEU A 14 -9.82 3.19 8.29
C LEU A 14 -10.55 2.10 7.51
N ASP A 15 -10.42 0.87 7.99
CA ASP A 15 -11.21 -0.27 7.53
C ASP A 15 -12.32 -0.52 8.56
N LEU A 16 -13.58 -0.47 8.10
CA LEU A 16 -14.76 -0.89 8.85
C LEU A 16 -15.12 -2.29 8.39
N ILE A 17 -14.99 -3.28 9.26
CA ILE A 17 -15.16 -4.69 8.95
C ILE A 17 -16.43 -5.21 9.60
N LEU A 18 -17.36 -5.72 8.80
CA LEU A 18 -18.56 -6.44 9.28
C LEU A 18 -18.37 -7.94 9.08
N TYR A 19 -18.48 -8.69 10.16
CA TYR A 19 -18.29 -10.14 10.17
C TYR A 19 -19.61 -10.91 10.20
N GLY A 20 -19.57 -12.12 9.62
CA GLY A 20 -20.66 -13.07 9.71
C GLY A 20 -21.91 -12.68 8.94
N LEU A 21 -21.75 -11.93 7.86
CA LEU A 21 -22.85 -11.62 6.95
C LEU A 21 -23.25 -12.85 6.13
N PRO A 22 -24.53 -12.97 5.71
CA PRO A 22 -24.96 -14.02 4.79
C PRO A 22 -24.31 -13.82 3.42
N GLN A 23 -24.12 -14.92 2.68
CA GLN A 23 -23.56 -14.85 1.31
C GLN A 23 -24.49 -14.11 0.35
N GLU A 24 -25.81 -14.30 0.50
CA GLU A 24 -26.80 -13.60 -0.28
C GLU A 24 -27.18 -12.29 0.42
N MET A 25 -27.04 -11.19 -0.29
CA MET A 25 -27.40 -9.85 0.19
C MET A 25 -28.55 -9.29 -0.67
N PRO A 26 -29.81 -9.73 -0.41
CA PRO A 26 -30.95 -9.22 -1.15
C PRO A 26 -31.14 -7.73 -0.87
N PRO A 27 -31.51 -6.95 -1.91
CA PRO A 27 -31.78 -5.52 -1.73
C PRO A 27 -32.96 -5.27 -0.79
N GLU A 28 -32.92 -4.10 -0.15
CA GLU A 28 -34.00 -3.62 0.75
C GLU A 28 -34.30 -4.54 1.95
N ARG A 29 -33.34 -5.39 2.33
CA ARG A 29 -33.43 -6.22 3.53
C ARG A 29 -32.36 -5.80 4.54
N GLU A 30 -32.77 -5.66 5.79
CA GLU A 30 -31.80 -5.51 6.89
C GLU A 30 -31.06 -6.81 7.12
N LEU A 31 -29.73 -6.75 7.09
CA LEU A 31 -28.84 -7.89 7.33
C LEU A 31 -28.04 -7.60 8.60
N LEU A 32 -27.97 -8.59 9.47
CA LEU A 32 -27.28 -8.45 10.74
C LEU A 32 -25.88 -9.05 10.65
N ALA A 33 -24.88 -8.25 10.96
CA ALA A 33 -23.52 -8.72 11.19
C ALA A 33 -23.40 -9.32 12.59
N SER A 34 -22.55 -10.32 12.76
CA SER A 34 -22.28 -10.93 14.06
C SER A 34 -21.23 -10.17 14.87
N ASN A 35 -20.37 -9.39 14.22
CA ASN A 35 -19.32 -8.60 14.87
C ASN A 35 -18.91 -7.42 13.99
N LEU A 36 -18.29 -6.42 14.61
CA LEU A 36 -17.76 -5.21 13.98
C LEU A 36 -16.32 -4.96 14.45
N ALA A 37 -15.43 -4.63 13.53
CA ALA A 37 -14.14 -4.03 13.86
C ALA A 37 -13.90 -2.75 13.06
N ILE A 38 -13.19 -1.79 13.67
CA ILE A 38 -12.64 -0.62 12.99
C ILE A 38 -11.13 -0.64 13.22
N THR A 39 -10.37 -0.77 12.15
CA THR A 39 -8.91 -0.87 12.21
C THR A 39 -8.25 0.13 11.28
N LEU A 40 -6.92 0.24 11.37
CA LEU A 40 -6.13 0.99 10.40
C LEU A 40 -6.23 0.26 9.05
N GLY A 41 -6.63 0.98 8.04
CA GLY A 41 -6.65 0.53 6.66
C GLY A 41 -5.49 1.12 5.86
N SER A 42 -5.49 0.89 4.55
CA SER A 42 -4.45 1.32 3.61
C SER A 42 -3.13 0.58 3.74
N SER A 43 -2.62 0.07 2.62
CA SER A 43 -1.34 -0.64 2.58
C SER A 43 -0.19 0.23 3.06
N SER A 44 -0.15 1.51 2.66
CA SER A 44 0.88 2.47 3.11
C SER A 44 0.86 2.65 4.62
N ALA A 45 -0.32 2.90 5.20
CA ALA A 45 -0.44 3.18 6.63
C ALA A 45 -0.17 1.93 7.49
N ILE A 46 -0.65 0.75 7.07
CA ILE A 46 -0.37 -0.53 7.74
C ILE A 46 1.13 -0.81 7.72
N THR A 47 1.79 -0.61 6.56
CA THR A 47 3.24 -0.81 6.44
C THR A 47 4.02 0.16 7.34
N ALA A 48 3.65 1.45 7.35
CA ALA A 48 4.27 2.45 8.22
C ALA A 48 4.14 2.08 9.70
N HIS A 49 2.93 1.70 10.13
CA HIS A 49 2.64 1.27 11.48
C HIS A 49 3.48 0.07 11.90
N ASN A 50 3.53 -0.97 11.06
CA ASN A 50 4.23 -2.21 11.36
C ASN A 50 5.75 -2.00 11.42
N LEU A 51 6.34 -1.27 10.46
CA LEU A 51 7.76 -0.95 10.47
C LEU A 51 8.16 -0.16 11.72
N ALA A 52 7.35 0.81 12.15
CA ALA A 52 7.60 1.55 13.36
C ALA A 52 7.49 0.66 14.61
N THR A 53 6.51 -0.23 14.66
CA THR A 53 6.36 -1.21 15.74
C THR A 53 7.56 -2.16 15.83
N PHE A 54 8.20 -2.50 14.70
CA PHE A 54 9.45 -3.25 14.67
C PHE A 54 10.70 -2.42 14.97
N GLY A 55 10.54 -1.14 15.33
CA GLY A 55 11.63 -0.28 15.79
C GLY A 55 12.30 0.57 14.71
N SER A 56 11.78 0.61 13.49
CA SER A 56 12.25 1.52 12.46
C SER A 56 11.77 2.94 12.74
N ARG A 57 12.60 3.95 12.45
CA ARG A 57 12.18 5.35 12.46
C ARG A 57 11.48 5.65 11.13
N VAL A 58 10.16 5.82 11.19
CA VAL A 58 9.31 5.99 10.01
C VAL A 58 8.75 7.39 9.95
N GLY A 59 8.96 8.07 8.81
CA GLY A 59 8.29 9.31 8.46
C GLY A 59 7.21 9.03 7.41
N PHE A 60 5.98 9.50 7.62
CA PHE A 60 4.87 9.25 6.72
C PHE A 60 4.12 10.53 6.37
N ILE A 61 4.07 10.86 5.08
CA ILE A 61 3.26 11.95 4.54
C ILE A 61 1.96 11.37 3.98
N THR A 62 0.86 11.92 4.42
CA THR A 62 -0.48 11.55 3.97
C THR A 62 -1.40 12.76 3.88
N ARG A 63 -2.59 12.56 3.34
CA ARG A 63 -3.65 13.55 3.29
C ARG A 63 -4.92 12.98 3.91
N VAL A 64 -5.51 13.71 4.86
CA VAL A 64 -6.73 13.34 5.58
C VAL A 64 -7.77 14.45 5.47
N GLY A 65 -9.02 14.14 5.72
CA GLY A 65 -10.09 15.12 5.93
C GLY A 65 -9.98 15.80 7.31
N ARG A 66 -10.83 16.80 7.53
CA ARG A 66 -11.00 17.46 8.85
C ARG A 66 -12.10 16.79 9.67
N ASP A 67 -12.08 15.46 9.71
CA ASP A 67 -13.11 14.61 10.30
C ASP A 67 -12.57 13.68 11.38
N SER A 68 -13.47 12.99 12.07
CA SER A 68 -13.11 12.05 13.14
C SER A 68 -12.36 10.83 12.66
N LEU A 69 -12.58 10.39 11.39
CA LEU A 69 -11.87 9.25 10.81
C LEU A 69 -10.40 9.58 10.62
N GLY A 70 -10.09 10.77 10.06
CA GLY A 70 -8.73 11.25 9.89
C GLY A 70 -7.98 11.41 11.22
N HIS A 71 -8.63 11.98 12.23
CA HIS A 71 -8.05 12.07 13.56
C HIS A 71 -7.74 10.69 14.14
N THR A 72 -8.70 9.78 14.12
CA THR A 72 -8.53 8.41 14.63
C THR A 72 -7.41 7.67 13.92
N ALA A 73 -7.32 7.77 12.58
CA ALA A 73 -6.29 7.11 11.79
C ALA A 73 -4.89 7.67 12.13
N LEU A 74 -4.75 9.00 12.20
CA LEU A 74 -3.48 9.64 12.60
C LEU A 74 -3.06 9.29 14.02
N ASP A 75 -3.99 9.21 14.96
CA ASP A 75 -3.68 8.85 16.34
C ASP A 75 -3.17 7.41 16.46
N ARG A 76 -3.68 6.49 15.66
CA ARG A 76 -3.15 5.12 15.57
C ARG A 76 -1.71 5.09 15.07
N LEU A 77 -1.38 5.87 14.05
CA LEU A 77 0.00 5.97 13.54
C LEU A 77 0.93 6.60 14.58
N ARG A 78 0.51 7.69 15.25
CA ARG A 78 1.28 8.31 16.34
C ARG A 78 1.51 7.34 17.50
N GLY A 79 0.49 6.55 17.84
CA GLY A 79 0.59 5.52 18.87
C GLY A 79 1.63 4.45 18.58
N ALA A 80 1.90 4.18 17.31
CA ALA A 80 2.98 3.29 16.84
C ALA A 80 4.32 4.02 16.66
N SER A 81 4.42 5.31 17.02
CA SER A 81 5.62 6.14 16.84
C SER A 81 5.98 6.47 15.39
N VAL A 82 5.00 6.45 14.48
CA VAL A 82 5.18 6.99 13.13
C VAL A 82 5.13 8.51 13.19
N ASP A 83 6.11 9.17 12.58
CA ASP A 83 6.09 10.63 12.43
C ASP A 83 5.12 11.00 11.28
N VAL A 84 4.05 11.67 11.63
CA VAL A 84 3.02 12.18 10.71
C VAL A 84 2.96 13.70 10.71
N SER A 85 4.04 14.37 11.09
CA SER A 85 4.11 15.83 11.26
C SER A 85 3.88 16.62 9.98
N ARG A 86 4.05 15.99 8.83
CA ARG A 86 3.85 16.59 7.49
C ARG A 86 2.54 16.17 6.82
N THR A 87 1.58 15.64 7.58
CA THR A 87 0.23 15.36 7.09
C THR A 87 -0.46 16.64 6.65
N SER A 88 -1.05 16.62 5.45
CA SER A 88 -1.90 17.70 4.96
C SER A 88 -3.39 17.39 5.21
N GLN A 89 -4.21 18.42 5.35
CA GLN A 89 -5.65 18.27 5.50
C GLN A 89 -6.40 18.81 4.29
N SER A 90 -7.36 18.04 3.78
CA SER A 90 -8.29 18.52 2.77
C SER A 90 -9.31 19.48 3.40
N PRO A 91 -9.59 20.64 2.77
CA PRO A 91 -10.65 21.52 3.22
C PRO A 91 -12.05 21.08 2.75
N SER A 92 -12.14 20.19 1.77
CA SER A 92 -13.35 19.90 0.98
C SER A 92 -13.77 18.45 0.95
N LEU A 93 -12.83 17.50 1.18
CA LEU A 93 -13.11 16.07 1.16
C LEU A 93 -12.81 15.43 2.49
N ASP A 94 -13.63 14.47 2.84
CA ASP A 94 -13.45 13.64 4.03
C ASP A 94 -12.33 12.60 3.85
N THR A 95 -11.89 12.04 4.96
CA THR A 95 -10.93 10.93 4.99
C THR A 95 -11.55 9.69 4.34
N GLY A 96 -10.73 8.93 3.62
CA GLY A 96 -11.14 7.67 3.01
C GLY A 96 -11.59 6.63 4.03
N LEU A 97 -12.47 5.73 3.59
CA LEU A 97 -12.97 4.61 4.38
C LEU A 97 -13.13 3.39 3.48
N THR A 98 -12.67 2.24 3.94
CA THR A 98 -12.99 0.95 3.30
C THR A 98 -13.98 0.20 4.16
N VAL A 99 -15.07 -0.27 3.58
CA VAL A 99 -16.02 -1.18 4.22
C VAL A 99 -15.75 -2.59 3.70
N LEU A 100 -15.44 -3.50 4.61
CA LEU A 100 -15.19 -4.90 4.34
C LEU A 100 -16.38 -5.73 4.83
N LEU A 101 -17.06 -6.40 3.91
CA LEU A 101 -18.18 -7.28 4.20
C LEU A 101 -17.71 -8.74 4.10
N THR A 102 -17.64 -9.45 5.22
CA THR A 102 -17.12 -10.82 5.26
C THR A 102 -18.26 -11.85 5.37
N HIS A 103 -18.18 -12.89 4.55
CA HIS A 103 -19.21 -13.92 4.38
C HIS A 103 -18.71 -15.32 4.76
N GLY A 104 -17.75 -15.42 5.71
CA GLY A 104 -17.13 -16.70 6.09
C GLY A 104 -16.16 -17.30 5.06
N GLY A 105 -15.62 -16.46 4.15
CA GLY A 105 -14.67 -16.83 3.10
C GLY A 105 -14.43 -15.64 2.18
N PRO A 106 -15.13 -15.52 1.04
CA PRO A 106 -15.05 -14.35 0.17
C PRO A 106 -15.47 -13.08 0.91
N ARG A 107 -14.91 -11.95 0.51
CA ARG A 107 -15.24 -10.63 1.07
C ARG A 107 -15.55 -9.63 -0.04
N HIS A 108 -16.46 -8.70 0.21
CA HIS A 108 -16.61 -7.51 -0.60
C HIS A 108 -15.78 -6.38 0.00
N ILE A 109 -15.08 -5.65 -0.85
CA ILE A 109 -14.25 -4.50 -0.49
C ILE A 109 -14.85 -3.28 -1.16
N LEU A 110 -15.37 -2.35 -0.38
CA LEU A 110 -16.05 -1.14 -0.85
C LEU A 110 -15.26 0.06 -0.33
N THR A 111 -14.54 0.75 -1.20
CA THR A 111 -13.67 1.86 -0.80
C THR A 111 -14.23 3.20 -1.26
N TYR A 112 -14.45 4.09 -0.29
CA TYR A 112 -14.56 5.53 -0.55
C TYR A 112 -13.16 6.12 -0.44
N PRO A 113 -12.56 6.60 -1.55
CA PRO A 113 -11.18 7.07 -1.53
C PRO A 113 -10.99 8.38 -0.76
N GLY A 114 -12.02 9.21 -0.68
CA GLY A 114 -11.94 10.50 0.01
C GLY A 114 -10.79 11.37 -0.52
N CYS A 115 -10.18 12.12 0.39
CA CYS A 115 -9.13 13.08 0.05
C CYS A 115 -7.78 12.47 -0.39
N MET A 116 -7.58 11.14 -0.25
CA MET A 116 -6.34 10.52 -0.73
C MET A 116 -6.19 10.62 -2.25
N ALA A 117 -7.30 10.63 -2.99
CA ALA A 117 -7.29 10.78 -4.44
C ALA A 117 -6.77 12.16 -4.92
N GLU A 118 -6.78 13.18 -4.04
CA GLU A 118 -6.29 14.53 -4.32
C GLU A 118 -4.79 14.69 -4.01
N MET A 119 -4.16 13.74 -3.33
CA MET A 119 -2.75 13.86 -2.97
C MET A 119 -1.88 13.91 -4.22
N SER A 120 -1.16 15.00 -4.41
CA SER A 120 -0.25 15.27 -5.52
C SER A 120 1.13 15.63 -5.00
N LEU A 121 2.12 15.75 -5.89
CA LEU A 121 3.48 16.15 -5.54
C LEU A 121 3.53 17.48 -4.76
N ALA A 122 2.62 18.42 -5.07
CA ALA A 122 2.54 19.70 -4.36
C ALA A 122 2.16 19.58 -2.88
N HIS A 123 1.62 18.45 -2.44
CA HIS A 123 1.30 18.17 -1.05
C HIS A 123 2.43 17.46 -0.30
N LEU A 124 3.53 17.12 -0.98
CA LEU A 124 4.66 16.38 -0.41
C LEU A 124 5.79 17.34 -0.04
N ASP A 125 6.26 17.26 1.19
CA ASP A 125 7.49 17.91 1.65
C ASP A 125 8.69 17.05 1.20
N LEU A 126 9.31 17.43 0.09
CA LEU A 126 10.42 16.66 -0.50
C LEU A 126 11.66 16.63 0.40
N ASP A 127 11.95 17.70 1.14
CA ASP A 127 13.09 17.73 2.06
C ASP A 127 12.88 16.76 3.22
N TYR A 128 11.64 16.67 3.71
CA TYR A 128 11.26 15.65 4.69
C TYR A 128 11.42 14.24 4.13
N LEU A 129 10.93 13.95 2.93
CA LEU A 129 11.07 12.64 2.31
C LEU A 129 12.53 12.28 2.06
N LYS A 130 13.37 13.24 1.65
CA LYS A 130 14.82 13.09 1.44
C LYS A 130 15.61 12.87 2.73
N SER A 131 15.00 13.04 3.92
CA SER A 131 15.68 12.87 5.20
C SER A 131 15.82 11.41 5.67
N ALA A 132 15.55 10.45 4.80
CA ALA A 132 15.68 9.01 5.04
C ALA A 132 16.76 8.35 4.16
N ARG A 133 16.98 7.05 4.36
CA ARG A 133 17.81 6.20 3.50
C ARG A 133 17.01 5.50 2.43
N HIS A 134 15.73 5.30 2.68
CA HIS A 134 14.83 4.54 1.84
C HIS A 134 13.47 5.23 1.74
N PHE A 135 12.84 5.12 0.57
CA PHE A 135 11.46 5.57 0.35
C PHE A 135 10.60 4.39 -0.10
N HIS A 136 9.41 4.27 0.45
CA HIS A 136 8.43 3.27 0.05
C HIS A 136 7.15 3.92 -0.43
N LEU A 137 6.62 3.42 -1.55
CA LEU A 137 5.28 3.73 -2.05
C LEU A 137 4.48 2.44 -2.18
N SER A 138 3.23 2.45 -1.72
CA SER A 138 2.27 1.38 -2.02
C SER A 138 1.02 1.93 -2.69
N SER A 139 0.16 1.03 -3.21
CA SER A 139 -1.13 1.38 -3.83
C SER A 139 -1.01 2.38 -4.99
N TYR A 140 -0.06 2.14 -5.90
CA TYR A 140 0.29 3.05 -7.00
C TYR A 140 -0.93 3.67 -7.68
N PHE A 141 -1.89 2.84 -8.12
CA PHE A 141 -3.03 3.26 -8.93
C PHE A 141 -4.14 3.98 -8.15
N LEU A 142 -4.10 3.95 -6.81
CA LEU A 142 -5.08 4.68 -5.99
C LEU A 142 -4.73 6.17 -5.85
N HIS A 143 -3.48 6.54 -6.05
CA HIS A 143 -3.00 7.92 -5.93
C HIS A 143 -3.23 8.74 -7.20
N ARG A 144 -4.48 8.87 -7.63
CA ARG A 144 -4.85 9.42 -8.96
C ARG A 144 -4.19 10.75 -9.31
N ALA A 145 -4.10 11.69 -8.37
CA ALA A 145 -3.48 12.99 -8.62
C ALA A 145 -1.94 12.93 -8.56
N LEU A 146 -1.35 11.92 -7.89
CA LEU A 146 0.09 11.74 -7.79
C LEU A 146 0.65 10.87 -8.93
N VAL A 147 -0.12 9.92 -9.45
CA VAL A 147 0.31 8.96 -10.48
C VAL A 147 1.07 9.63 -11.63
N PRO A 148 0.62 10.75 -12.25
CA PRO A 148 1.36 11.39 -13.34
C PRO A 148 2.72 11.96 -12.92
N GLN A 149 2.99 12.06 -11.62
CA GLN A 149 4.17 12.71 -11.04
C GLN A 149 5.04 11.72 -10.23
N ILE A 150 4.67 10.43 -10.16
CA ILE A 150 5.42 9.43 -9.36
C ILE A 150 6.84 9.25 -9.92
N ALA A 151 7.01 9.19 -11.23
CA ALA A 151 8.34 9.07 -11.82
C ALA A 151 9.22 10.30 -11.52
N GLU A 152 8.65 11.51 -11.50
CA GLU A 152 9.34 12.73 -11.08
C GLU A 152 9.75 12.64 -9.59
N LEU A 153 8.82 12.25 -8.71
CA LEU A 153 9.08 12.03 -7.29
C LEU A 153 10.24 11.05 -7.10
N PHE A 154 10.20 9.91 -7.78
CA PHE A 154 11.24 8.88 -7.66
C PHE A 154 12.61 9.38 -8.13
N ARG A 155 12.69 10.16 -9.24
CA ARG A 155 13.94 10.77 -9.68
C ARG A 155 14.52 11.73 -8.64
N GLU A 156 13.68 12.57 -8.06
CA GLU A 156 14.07 13.51 -7.01
C GLU A 156 14.63 12.79 -5.77
N LEU A 157 14.00 11.71 -5.33
CA LEU A 157 14.46 10.94 -4.17
C LEU A 157 15.74 10.16 -4.47
N ARG A 158 15.86 9.56 -5.67
CA ARG A 158 17.09 8.88 -6.09
C ARG A 158 18.26 9.85 -6.22
N SER A 159 18.03 11.05 -6.73
CA SER A 159 19.08 12.08 -6.82
C SER A 159 19.63 12.49 -5.45
N ALA A 160 18.84 12.36 -4.41
CA ALA A 160 19.23 12.55 -3.02
C ALA A 160 19.89 11.30 -2.37
N GLY A 161 20.02 10.20 -3.13
CA GLY A 161 20.69 8.96 -2.69
C GLY A 161 19.80 7.95 -1.99
N LEU A 162 18.47 8.10 -2.05
CA LEU A 162 17.56 7.12 -1.48
C LEU A 162 17.42 5.90 -2.42
N THR A 163 17.24 4.73 -1.81
CA THR A 163 16.68 3.56 -2.50
C THR A 163 15.16 3.62 -2.45
N ILE A 164 14.49 3.00 -3.44
CA ILE A 164 13.04 3.06 -3.60
C ILE A 164 12.44 1.66 -3.65
N SER A 165 11.40 1.43 -2.86
CA SER A 165 10.56 0.23 -2.97
C SER A 165 9.13 0.58 -3.38
N LEU A 166 8.52 -0.33 -4.14
CA LEU A 166 7.15 -0.22 -4.63
C LEU A 166 6.36 -1.51 -4.41
N ASP A 167 5.19 -1.37 -3.82
CA ASP A 167 4.12 -2.37 -3.83
C ASP A 167 2.93 -1.78 -4.61
N THR A 168 2.69 -2.26 -5.81
CA THR A 168 1.68 -1.64 -6.68
C THR A 168 0.28 -1.79 -6.15
N ASN A 169 0.00 -2.89 -5.44
CA ASN A 169 -1.34 -3.37 -5.19
C ASN A 169 -2.16 -3.50 -6.49
N ASP A 170 -3.47 -3.69 -6.37
CA ASP A 170 -4.35 -3.83 -7.52
C ASP A 170 -4.57 -2.51 -8.26
N ASP A 171 -4.76 -2.59 -9.57
CA ASP A 171 -5.32 -1.51 -10.38
C ASP A 171 -6.84 -1.67 -10.48
N PRO A 172 -7.65 -0.79 -9.86
CA PRO A 172 -9.11 -0.89 -9.92
C PRO A 172 -9.69 -0.82 -11.35
N ALA A 173 -8.96 -0.24 -12.30
CA ALA A 173 -9.35 -0.18 -13.70
C ALA A 173 -8.85 -1.39 -14.51
N ASP A 174 -7.98 -2.22 -13.94
CA ASP A 174 -7.29 -3.36 -14.57
C ASP A 174 -6.54 -3.01 -15.88
N LEU A 175 -6.09 -1.77 -16.01
CA LEU A 175 -5.38 -1.28 -17.21
C LEU A 175 -3.86 -1.41 -17.10
N TRP A 176 -3.29 -1.30 -15.90
CA TRP A 176 -1.86 -1.42 -15.60
C TRP A 176 -0.98 -0.49 -16.44
N GLN A 177 -1.47 0.73 -16.63
CA GLN A 177 -0.88 1.81 -17.43
C GLN A 177 -0.48 3.01 -16.55
N ASP A 178 -0.70 4.21 -16.99
CA ASP A 178 -0.52 5.44 -16.22
C ASP A 178 0.92 5.66 -15.71
N GLY A 179 1.90 5.39 -16.57
CA GLY A 179 3.31 5.66 -16.28
C GLY A 179 4.01 4.64 -15.39
N ILE A 180 3.35 3.53 -15.02
CA ILE A 180 3.95 2.49 -14.16
C ILE A 180 5.25 1.94 -14.76
N GLN A 181 5.32 1.78 -16.08
CA GLN A 181 6.50 1.27 -16.75
C GLN A 181 7.72 2.20 -16.58
N GLU A 182 7.52 3.51 -16.63
CA GLU A 182 8.56 4.51 -16.36
C GLU A 182 8.97 4.53 -14.88
N ALA A 183 7.99 4.43 -13.97
CA ALA A 183 8.25 4.38 -12.54
C ALA A 183 9.09 3.15 -12.15
N LEU A 184 8.84 1.98 -12.79
CA LEU A 184 9.59 0.75 -12.51
C LEU A 184 11.09 0.85 -12.81
N GLU A 185 11.51 1.67 -13.79
CA GLU A 185 12.94 1.92 -14.08
C GLU A 185 13.67 2.65 -12.93
N LEU A 186 12.92 3.20 -11.99
CA LEU A 186 13.45 3.96 -10.86
C LEU A 186 13.34 3.20 -9.54
N VAL A 187 12.75 2.00 -9.55
CA VAL A 187 12.51 1.16 -8.37
C VAL A 187 13.68 0.21 -8.13
N ASP A 188 14.15 0.14 -6.89
CA ASP A 188 15.19 -0.80 -6.48
C ASP A 188 14.57 -2.12 -5.98
N VAL A 189 13.43 -2.05 -5.28
CA VAL A 189 12.73 -3.21 -4.72
C VAL A 189 11.26 -3.20 -5.16
N LEU A 190 10.83 -4.23 -5.89
CA LEU A 190 9.44 -4.41 -6.32
C LEU A 190 8.82 -5.61 -5.60
N MET A 191 7.61 -5.43 -5.03
CA MET A 191 6.95 -6.43 -4.19
C MET A 191 5.52 -6.79 -4.66
N PRO A 192 5.32 -7.29 -5.88
CA PRO A 192 4.00 -7.66 -6.38
C PRO A 192 3.53 -9.01 -5.84
N ASN A 193 2.23 -9.28 -5.90
CA ASN A 193 1.72 -10.65 -5.88
C ASN A 193 1.80 -11.31 -7.27
N GLU A 194 1.43 -12.61 -7.38
CA GLU A 194 1.52 -13.35 -8.66
C GLU A 194 0.69 -12.67 -9.77
N ARG A 195 -0.55 -12.21 -9.47
CA ARG A 195 -1.41 -11.53 -10.45
C ARG A 195 -0.81 -10.19 -10.89
N GLU A 196 -0.37 -9.38 -9.95
CA GLU A 196 0.26 -8.08 -10.20
C GLU A 196 1.54 -8.25 -11.04
N ALA A 197 2.37 -9.24 -10.73
CA ALA A 197 3.58 -9.55 -11.51
C ALA A 197 3.25 -9.89 -12.97
N CYS A 198 2.25 -10.74 -13.20
CA CYS A 198 1.80 -11.08 -14.55
C CYS A 198 1.28 -9.86 -15.31
N LYS A 199 0.49 -9.01 -14.65
CA LYS A 199 -0.04 -7.77 -15.26
C LYS A 199 1.05 -6.76 -15.58
N LEU A 200 2.00 -6.54 -14.67
CA LEU A 200 3.12 -5.61 -14.87
C LEU A 200 4.07 -6.04 -16.00
N SER A 201 4.25 -7.34 -16.18
CA SER A 201 5.12 -7.91 -17.22
C SER A 201 4.41 -8.13 -18.56
N GLY A 202 3.07 -8.11 -18.56
CA GLY A 202 2.27 -8.39 -19.77
C GLY A 202 2.25 -9.87 -20.16
N THR A 203 2.51 -10.80 -19.24
CA THR A 203 2.44 -12.25 -19.46
C THR A 203 1.50 -12.92 -18.46
N GLU A 204 0.90 -14.04 -18.84
CA GLU A 204 0.07 -14.85 -17.95
C GLU A 204 0.87 -15.91 -17.17
N ASP A 205 2.09 -16.19 -17.58
CA ASP A 205 2.98 -17.15 -16.92
C ASP A 205 3.80 -16.46 -15.84
N ILE A 206 3.68 -16.94 -14.61
CA ILE A 206 4.34 -16.31 -13.44
C ILE A 206 5.86 -16.44 -13.48
N GLU A 207 6.42 -17.51 -14.01
CA GLU A 207 7.87 -17.68 -14.07
C GLU A 207 8.47 -16.76 -15.14
N ALA A 208 7.78 -16.59 -16.29
CA ALA A 208 8.14 -15.59 -17.29
C ALA A 208 7.99 -14.16 -16.76
N ALA A 209 6.97 -13.89 -15.94
CA ALA A 209 6.81 -12.60 -15.26
C ALA A 209 7.98 -12.30 -14.30
N ILE A 210 8.37 -13.29 -13.50
CA ILE A 210 9.51 -13.17 -12.58
C ILE A 210 10.80 -12.89 -13.36
N GLU A 211 11.06 -13.63 -14.43
CA GLU A 211 12.24 -13.42 -15.29
C GLU A 211 12.26 -11.99 -15.84
N ALA A 212 11.17 -11.56 -16.47
CA ALA A 212 11.06 -10.22 -17.07
C ALA A 212 11.24 -9.09 -16.06
N LEU A 213 10.56 -9.16 -14.89
CA LEU A 213 10.62 -8.11 -13.88
C LEU A 213 11.96 -8.10 -13.13
N SER A 214 12.59 -9.26 -12.91
CA SER A 214 13.88 -9.35 -12.22
C SER A 214 15.04 -8.71 -12.99
N THR A 215 14.89 -8.46 -14.29
CA THR A 215 15.87 -7.71 -15.09
C THR A 215 15.73 -6.19 -14.94
N ARG A 216 14.60 -5.70 -14.41
CA ARG A 216 14.26 -4.28 -14.32
C ARG A 216 14.54 -3.67 -12.95
N VAL A 217 14.52 -4.49 -11.89
CA VAL A 217 14.71 -4.02 -10.52
C VAL A 217 15.88 -4.77 -9.85
N SER A 218 16.51 -4.14 -8.87
CA SER A 218 17.64 -4.75 -8.15
C SER A 218 17.21 -5.94 -7.30
N LEU A 219 15.99 -5.88 -6.74
CA LEU A 219 15.38 -6.93 -5.94
C LEU A 219 13.90 -7.05 -6.30
N LEU A 220 13.50 -8.19 -6.79
CA LEU A 220 12.10 -8.57 -6.97
C LEU A 220 11.67 -9.51 -5.85
N VAL A 221 10.55 -9.24 -5.18
CA VAL A 221 9.95 -10.13 -4.18
C VAL A 221 8.50 -10.40 -4.57
N VAL A 222 8.21 -11.59 -5.08
CA VAL A 222 6.84 -11.98 -5.45
C VAL A 222 6.15 -12.67 -4.29
N LYS A 223 5.01 -12.12 -3.86
CA LYS A 223 4.11 -12.69 -2.84
C LYS A 223 3.27 -13.78 -3.50
N ARG A 224 3.34 -15.02 -3.01
CA ARG A 224 2.71 -16.20 -3.64
C ARG A 224 1.61 -16.83 -2.76
N GLY A 225 1.06 -16.05 -1.83
CA GLY A 225 0.01 -16.50 -0.91
C GLY A 225 0.42 -17.75 -0.13
N ALA A 226 -0.39 -18.81 -0.16
CA ALA A 226 -0.09 -20.07 0.53
C ALA A 226 1.19 -20.77 0.07
N LYS A 227 1.77 -20.38 -1.07
CA LYS A 227 3.05 -20.89 -1.56
C LYS A 227 4.26 -20.14 -0.94
N GLY A 228 4.01 -19.05 -0.20
CA GLY A 228 5.04 -18.24 0.44
C GLY A 228 5.49 -17.08 -0.43
N ALA A 229 6.79 -16.88 -0.62
CA ALA A 229 7.35 -15.80 -1.42
C ALA A 229 8.59 -16.26 -2.18
N THR A 230 8.84 -15.63 -3.33
CA THR A 230 10.06 -15.82 -4.14
C THR A 230 10.76 -14.48 -4.29
N ALA A 231 12.05 -14.44 -3.93
CA ALA A 231 12.91 -13.27 -4.11
C ALA A 231 13.95 -13.53 -5.19
N VAL A 232 14.19 -12.56 -6.07
CA VAL A 232 15.20 -12.62 -7.13
C VAL A 232 16.07 -11.37 -7.08
N ALA A 233 17.39 -11.56 -7.00
CA ALA A 233 18.37 -10.48 -7.04
C ALA A 233 19.68 -10.97 -7.68
N GLY A 234 20.25 -10.17 -8.61
CA GLY A 234 21.54 -10.50 -9.24
C GLY A 234 21.56 -11.89 -9.91
N GLY A 235 20.46 -12.32 -10.51
CA GLY A 235 20.31 -13.62 -11.17
C GLY A 235 20.19 -14.82 -10.21
N LYS A 236 20.09 -14.59 -8.90
CA LYS A 236 19.85 -15.63 -7.88
C LYS A 236 18.41 -15.57 -7.42
N SER A 237 17.79 -16.74 -7.29
CA SER A 237 16.42 -16.88 -6.79
C SER A 237 16.42 -17.66 -5.48
N VAL A 238 15.60 -17.19 -4.53
CA VAL A 238 15.34 -17.87 -3.24
C VAL A 238 13.84 -17.89 -3.03
N SER A 239 13.29 -19.07 -2.72
CA SER A 239 11.87 -19.23 -2.36
C SER A 239 11.76 -19.66 -0.91
N VAL A 240 10.85 -19.03 -0.18
CA VAL A 240 10.52 -19.34 1.21
C VAL A 240 9.06 -19.78 1.28
N PRO A 241 8.75 -20.96 1.86
CA PRO A 241 7.38 -21.42 1.98
C PRO A 241 6.59 -20.56 2.98
N ALA A 242 5.28 -20.49 2.82
CA ALA A 242 4.41 -19.87 3.81
C ALA A 242 4.46 -20.63 5.14
N ILE A 243 4.34 -19.91 6.24
CA ILE A 243 4.14 -20.51 7.55
C ILE A 243 2.71 -21.05 7.60
N SER A 244 2.57 -22.32 8.02
CA SER A 244 1.23 -22.90 8.22
C SER A 244 0.61 -22.33 9.48
N VAL A 245 -0.50 -21.60 9.30
CA VAL A 245 -1.25 -20.98 10.40
C VAL A 245 -2.74 -21.23 10.22
N GLU A 246 -3.48 -21.24 11.33
CA GLU A 246 -4.93 -21.12 11.28
C GLU A 246 -5.30 -19.66 10.98
N ILE A 247 -6.04 -19.44 9.90
CA ILE A 247 -6.45 -18.08 9.50
C ILE A 247 -7.65 -17.69 10.34
N VAL A 248 -7.46 -16.72 11.22
CA VAL A 248 -8.53 -16.11 12.03
C VAL A 248 -9.13 -14.91 11.27
N ASP A 249 -8.27 -14.03 10.77
CA ASP A 249 -8.65 -12.87 9.96
C ASP A 249 -7.52 -12.55 8.96
N PRO A 250 -7.79 -12.57 7.64
CA PRO A 250 -6.81 -12.24 6.63
C PRO A 250 -6.69 -10.73 6.34
N VAL A 251 -7.49 -9.88 6.98
CA VAL A 251 -7.47 -8.43 6.70
C VAL A 251 -6.17 -7.82 7.20
N GLY A 252 -5.43 -7.16 6.29
CA GLY A 252 -4.14 -6.53 6.59
C GLY A 252 -2.96 -7.50 6.75
N ALA A 253 -3.14 -8.78 6.44
CA ALA A 253 -2.06 -9.76 6.53
C ALA A 253 -1.14 -9.81 5.28
N GLY A 254 -1.45 -9.06 4.23
CA GLY A 254 -0.70 -9.00 2.97
C GLY A 254 -1.30 -9.85 1.87
#